data_f0ecbd8550995cf6afa59041d84c6fff
#
_entry.id   f0ecbd8550995cf6afa59041d84c6fff
#
_cell.length_a   1.000
_cell.length_b   1.000
_cell.length_c   1.000
_cell.angle_alpha   90.00
_cell.angle_beta   90.00
_cell.angle_gamma   90.00
#
_symmetry.space_group_name_H-M   'P 1'
#
loop_
_entity.id
_entity.type
_entity.pdbx_description
1 polymer ?
#
loop_
_entity_poly.entity_id
_entity_poly.type
_entity_poly.pdbx_seq_one_letter_code
_entity_poly.pdbx_strand_id
1 'polypeptide(L)'
;MSQRNILALIFTIFFCANAFSQKVSIFVRDNESDNYHFSSVKKCSDSIAANNFLENYIAKMQRKSYLSAGYDSISGIDKDLTAYATLGQQLQNVNVDVSEVPFHVWRKGRSPLFYTQLCGQVVDYYTSRGYIFAKSWLDSVNMDENSFSAKVKVDKGQIVKLDSLIINGDAKINRNYLERTLELRKNTLLTTDKIDRIDSRISNIPFLEQEQAFQLAFSETKSDVLLFLKSKKASSFSGVLGIMPKSYTTGKLMITGDIDLNLVNVFHQGENLKFKWKKYETQNQNLDVGFAFPYIFRSPIGVGADFNLEKKDSSYIRTDFYGKVMVGNSTSKGFYIYYRNTSSFPIGDNSDTTLSYTKFKANLFGFGIDYCNVDNVRNPRRGIIFKVTADAGQKTADEEPKPLFHSTVYYDFSGYIGFLRNFAVKLRNSSRFIYSKRIFDDELMWVGGLNTVRGFDELSLPATYYTLGNIELRYLFERNSAVYVLTDAMYFGKKFTAESARNYALGIGVGIDLSTPAGIFSLVYAIGKQNSNPFSFNNSKIHFGYKGYF
;
A
#
# COMPACT_ATOMS: atom_id res chain seq x y z
N MET A 1 -38.92 4.71 -5.26
CA MET A 1 -38.52 3.44 -5.91
C MET A 1 -38.37 2.39 -4.83
N SER A 2 -39.06 1.27 -4.92
CA SER A 2 -39.09 0.23 -3.88
C SER A 2 -37.73 -0.49 -3.80
N GLN A 3 -37.35 -0.95 -2.60
CA GLN A 3 -36.11 -1.70 -2.34
C GLN A 3 -35.90 -2.91 -3.28
N ARG A 4 -36.96 -3.47 -3.85
CA ARG A 4 -36.94 -4.54 -4.87
C ARG A 4 -36.28 -4.11 -6.18
N ASN A 5 -36.41 -2.85 -6.59
CA ASN A 5 -35.86 -2.36 -7.86
C ASN A 5 -34.37 -2.04 -7.78
N ILE A 6 -33.86 -1.72 -6.60
CA ILE A 6 -32.39 -1.49 -6.39
C ILE A 6 -31.65 -2.83 -6.34
N LEU A 7 -32.21 -3.85 -5.69
CA LEU A 7 -31.66 -5.21 -5.72
C LEU A 7 -31.69 -5.80 -7.14
N ALA A 8 -32.75 -5.56 -7.91
CA ALA A 8 -32.81 -6.02 -9.29
C ALA A 8 -31.77 -5.34 -10.19
N LEU A 9 -31.48 -4.05 -9.97
CA LEU A 9 -30.45 -3.32 -10.73
C LEU A 9 -29.03 -3.83 -10.41
N ILE A 10 -28.73 -4.12 -9.13
CA ILE A 10 -27.46 -4.70 -8.69
C ILE A 10 -27.32 -6.14 -9.22
N PHE A 11 -28.39 -6.93 -9.22
CA PHE A 11 -28.40 -8.28 -9.76
C PHE A 11 -28.24 -8.29 -11.29
N THR A 12 -28.79 -7.30 -12.00
CA THR A 12 -28.66 -7.19 -13.47
C THR A 12 -27.23 -6.81 -13.88
N ILE A 13 -26.54 -5.97 -13.09
CA ILE A 13 -25.12 -5.62 -13.34
C ILE A 13 -24.19 -6.83 -13.07
N PHE A 14 -24.53 -7.67 -12.10
CA PHE A 14 -23.77 -8.91 -11.83
C PHE A 14 -24.05 -10.01 -12.86
N PHE A 15 -25.22 -10.04 -13.50
CA PHE A 15 -25.59 -11.05 -14.48
C PHE A 15 -25.08 -10.73 -15.90
N CYS A 16 -24.82 -9.46 -16.23
CA CYS A 16 -24.22 -9.08 -17.53
C CYS A 16 -22.73 -9.44 -17.66
N ALA A 17 -22.03 -9.78 -16.56
CA ALA A 17 -20.63 -10.21 -16.61
C ALA A 17 -20.44 -11.66 -17.14
N ASN A 18 -21.51 -12.45 -17.32
CA ASN A 18 -21.44 -13.83 -17.79
C ASN A 18 -21.82 -14.03 -19.27
N ALA A 19 -22.00 -12.96 -20.06
CA ALA A 19 -22.51 -13.05 -21.42
C ALA A 19 -21.49 -13.39 -22.50
N PHE A 20 -20.19 -13.51 -22.18
CA PHE A 20 -19.14 -13.85 -23.14
C PHE A 20 -18.21 -14.95 -22.60
N SER A 21 -18.73 -16.16 -22.38
CA SER A 21 -17.88 -17.30 -22.12
C SER A 21 -17.67 -18.09 -23.41
N GLN A 22 -16.42 -18.14 -23.85
CA GLN A 22 -16.00 -18.94 -24.99
C GLN A 22 -15.65 -20.35 -24.51
N LYS A 23 -16.25 -21.39 -25.13
CA LYS A 23 -15.94 -22.78 -24.83
C LYS A 23 -14.80 -23.22 -25.73
N VAL A 24 -13.72 -23.72 -25.15
CA VAL A 24 -12.57 -24.27 -25.89
C VAL A 24 -12.54 -25.78 -25.69
N SER A 25 -12.61 -26.52 -26.76
CA SER A 25 -12.53 -28.00 -26.78
C SER A 25 -11.24 -28.44 -27.50
N ILE A 26 -10.49 -29.33 -26.92
CA ILE A 26 -9.24 -29.85 -27.48
C ILE A 26 -9.40 -31.33 -27.80
N PHE A 27 -9.12 -31.70 -29.04
CA PHE A 27 -9.08 -33.05 -29.54
C PHE A 27 -7.62 -33.41 -29.89
N VAL A 28 -7.20 -34.61 -29.53
CA VAL A 28 -5.84 -35.10 -29.76
C VAL A 28 -5.89 -36.23 -30.75
N ARG A 29 -4.99 -36.21 -31.74
CA ARG A 29 -4.82 -37.26 -32.74
C ARG A 29 -4.16 -38.49 -32.11
N ASP A 30 -4.70 -39.66 -32.34
CA ASP A 30 -4.10 -40.92 -31.96
C ASP A 30 -2.94 -41.25 -32.90
N ASN A 31 -1.81 -41.74 -32.37
CA ASN A 31 -0.64 -42.07 -33.16
C ASN A 31 -0.83 -43.34 -34.01
N GLU A 32 -1.81 -44.21 -33.66
CA GLU A 32 -2.06 -45.48 -34.34
C GLU A 32 -3.26 -45.45 -35.32
N SER A 33 -4.21 -44.56 -35.07
CA SER A 33 -5.39 -44.39 -35.91
C SER A 33 -5.57 -42.90 -36.23
N ASP A 34 -5.60 -42.49 -37.45
CA ASP A 34 -5.76 -41.10 -37.87
C ASP A 34 -6.99 -40.36 -37.27
N ASN A 35 -7.52 -40.86 -36.17
CA ASN A 35 -8.70 -40.34 -35.47
C ASN A 35 -8.35 -39.37 -34.33
N TYR A 36 -9.17 -38.34 -34.17
CA TYR A 36 -9.05 -37.41 -33.07
C TYR A 36 -9.95 -37.79 -31.89
N HIS A 37 -9.39 -37.88 -30.70
CA HIS A 37 -10.10 -38.17 -29.47
C HIS A 37 -10.21 -36.93 -28.59
N PHE A 38 -11.37 -36.74 -27.92
CA PHE A 38 -11.58 -35.67 -26.99
C PHE A 38 -10.59 -35.73 -25.82
N SER A 39 -9.89 -34.62 -25.55
CA SER A 39 -8.88 -34.56 -24.49
C SER A 39 -9.21 -33.58 -23.37
N SER A 40 -9.70 -32.38 -23.69
CA SER A 40 -9.93 -31.34 -22.67
C SER A 40 -10.95 -30.31 -23.13
N VAL A 41 -11.66 -29.72 -22.16
CA VAL A 41 -12.58 -28.61 -22.41
C VAL A 41 -12.50 -27.57 -21.29
N LYS A 42 -12.60 -26.29 -21.63
CA LYS A 42 -12.66 -25.19 -20.67
C LYS A 42 -13.55 -24.07 -21.18
N LYS A 43 -14.34 -23.49 -20.26
CA LYS A 43 -15.04 -22.22 -20.50
C LYS A 43 -14.10 -21.07 -20.15
N CYS A 44 -13.84 -20.19 -21.09
CA CYS A 44 -12.95 -19.04 -20.98
C CYS A 44 -13.76 -17.75 -20.98
N SER A 45 -13.33 -16.74 -20.23
CA SER A 45 -14.01 -15.45 -20.11
C SER A 45 -13.91 -14.60 -21.38
N ASP A 46 -12.82 -14.76 -22.13
CA ASP A 46 -12.48 -13.97 -23.32
C ASP A 46 -11.49 -14.73 -24.22
N SER A 47 -11.20 -14.17 -25.39
CA SER A 47 -10.27 -14.75 -26.36
C SER A 47 -8.83 -14.85 -25.83
N ILE A 48 -8.43 -13.95 -24.91
CA ILE A 48 -7.10 -14.00 -24.29
C ILE A 48 -7.00 -15.22 -23.36
N ALA A 49 -8.03 -15.46 -22.56
CA ALA A 49 -8.10 -16.64 -21.69
C ALA A 49 -8.19 -17.93 -22.49
N ALA A 50 -8.84 -17.92 -23.66
CA ALA A 50 -8.90 -19.04 -24.57
C ALA A 50 -7.52 -19.37 -25.15
N ASN A 51 -6.80 -18.38 -25.67
CA ASN A 51 -5.44 -18.54 -26.18
C ASN A 51 -4.48 -19.02 -25.09
N ASN A 52 -4.54 -18.42 -23.90
CA ASN A 52 -3.73 -18.87 -22.77
C ASN A 52 -4.02 -20.33 -22.38
N PHE A 53 -5.27 -20.77 -22.48
CA PHE A 53 -5.62 -22.17 -22.22
C PHE A 53 -5.02 -23.12 -23.26
N LEU A 54 -5.09 -22.76 -24.54
CA LEU A 54 -4.50 -23.52 -25.64
C LEU A 54 -2.98 -23.63 -25.48
N GLU A 55 -2.29 -22.50 -25.28
CA GLU A 55 -0.82 -22.48 -25.07
C GLU A 55 -0.41 -23.31 -23.85
N ASN A 56 -1.13 -23.17 -22.74
CA ASN A 56 -0.86 -23.93 -21.52
C ASN A 56 -1.07 -25.44 -21.72
N TYR A 57 -2.01 -25.85 -22.58
CA TYR A 57 -2.22 -27.27 -22.89
C TYR A 57 -1.01 -27.89 -23.62
N ILE A 58 -0.54 -27.25 -24.69
CA ILE A 58 0.66 -27.69 -25.42
C ILE A 58 1.88 -27.70 -24.50
N ALA A 59 2.11 -26.63 -23.75
CA ALA A 59 3.21 -26.55 -22.78
C ALA A 59 3.15 -27.67 -21.73
N LYS A 60 1.94 -28.07 -21.30
CA LYS A 60 1.75 -29.21 -20.40
C LYS A 60 2.13 -30.54 -21.07
N MET A 61 1.82 -30.75 -22.36
CA MET A 61 2.19 -31.95 -23.08
C MET A 61 3.70 -32.00 -23.36
N GLN A 62 4.31 -30.87 -23.70
CA GLN A 62 5.77 -30.78 -23.86
C GLN A 62 6.51 -31.06 -22.53
N ARG A 63 5.97 -30.62 -21.39
CA ARG A 63 6.50 -31.02 -20.06
C ARG A 63 6.38 -32.51 -19.77
N LYS A 64 5.45 -33.21 -20.42
CA LYS A 64 5.30 -34.69 -20.38
C LYS A 64 6.16 -35.40 -21.42
N SER A 65 7.12 -34.71 -22.02
CA SER A 65 8.06 -35.24 -23.03
C SER A 65 7.48 -35.46 -24.43
N TYR A 66 6.35 -34.87 -24.75
CA TYR A 66 5.83 -34.80 -26.12
C TYR A 66 6.37 -33.53 -26.79
N LEU A 67 7.62 -33.53 -27.24
CA LEU A 67 8.30 -32.32 -27.71
C LEU A 67 7.71 -31.74 -28.99
N SER A 68 7.21 -32.60 -29.88
CA SER A 68 6.58 -32.20 -31.13
C SER A 68 5.10 -31.86 -31.01
N ALA A 69 4.57 -31.82 -29.76
CA ALA A 69 3.18 -31.45 -29.55
C ALA A 69 2.86 -30.06 -30.11
N GLY A 70 1.86 -29.98 -30.96
CA GLY A 70 1.41 -28.79 -31.63
C GLY A 70 -0.07 -28.87 -32.03
N TYR A 71 -0.64 -27.74 -32.47
CA TYR A 71 -1.97 -27.73 -33.05
C TYR A 71 -1.90 -27.88 -34.57
N ASP A 72 -2.67 -28.83 -35.10
CA ASP A 72 -2.84 -29.02 -36.54
C ASP A 72 -3.80 -28.00 -37.12
N SER A 73 -4.87 -27.70 -36.37
CA SER A 73 -5.83 -26.67 -36.73
C SER A 73 -6.61 -26.17 -35.52
N ILE A 74 -7.03 -24.94 -35.60
CA ILE A 74 -7.94 -24.33 -34.62
C ILE A 74 -9.10 -23.75 -35.44
N SER A 75 -10.31 -24.26 -35.19
CA SER A 75 -11.52 -23.84 -35.88
C SER A 75 -12.58 -23.38 -34.90
N GLY A 76 -13.47 -22.46 -35.32
CA GLY A 76 -14.59 -21.98 -34.53
C GLY A 76 -14.83 -20.48 -34.71
N ILE A 77 -16.08 -20.08 -34.58
CA ILE A 77 -16.52 -18.67 -34.73
C ILE A 77 -17.17 -18.25 -33.42
N ASP A 78 -16.70 -17.14 -32.87
CA ASP A 78 -17.25 -16.32 -31.76
C ASP A 78 -17.50 -16.97 -30.39
N LYS A 79 -17.99 -18.19 -30.29
CA LYS A 79 -18.38 -18.78 -28.98
C LYS A 79 -17.78 -20.13 -28.66
N ASP A 80 -17.47 -20.95 -29.65
CA ASP A 80 -16.94 -22.30 -29.47
C ASP A 80 -15.70 -22.50 -30.33
N LEU A 81 -14.53 -22.63 -29.69
CA LEU A 81 -13.27 -22.96 -30.33
C LEU A 81 -13.04 -24.46 -30.22
N THR A 82 -12.71 -25.10 -31.33
CA THR A 82 -12.26 -26.50 -31.40
C THR A 82 -10.84 -26.51 -31.91
N ALA A 83 -9.93 -27.06 -31.10
CA ALA A 83 -8.53 -27.22 -31.45
C ALA A 83 -8.21 -28.71 -31.64
N TYR A 84 -7.56 -29.03 -32.75
CA TYR A 84 -7.06 -30.34 -33.08
C TYR A 84 -5.54 -30.33 -32.90
N ALA A 85 -5.02 -31.25 -32.09
CA ALA A 85 -3.62 -31.29 -31.72
C ALA A 85 -3.01 -32.68 -32.03
N THR A 86 -1.79 -32.67 -32.53
CA THR A 86 -0.94 -33.87 -32.63
C THR A 86 0.15 -33.78 -31.57
N LEU A 87 0.29 -34.84 -30.76
CA LEU A 87 1.29 -34.86 -29.67
C LEU A 87 2.66 -35.33 -30.17
N GLY A 88 2.66 -36.19 -31.20
CA GLY A 88 3.86 -36.87 -31.66
C GLY A 88 4.36 -37.93 -30.68
N GLN A 89 5.59 -38.38 -30.86
CA GLN A 89 6.19 -39.43 -30.05
C GLN A 89 6.65 -38.91 -28.68
N GLN A 90 6.37 -39.69 -27.64
CA GLN A 90 6.82 -39.35 -26.28
C GLN A 90 8.25 -39.88 -26.07
N LEU A 91 9.16 -39.01 -25.64
CA LEU A 91 10.49 -39.41 -25.18
C LEU A 91 10.38 -40.22 -23.89
N GLN A 92 10.88 -41.46 -23.94
CA GLN A 92 10.83 -42.38 -22.79
C GLN A 92 12.06 -42.27 -21.90
N ASN A 93 13.23 -41.99 -22.48
CA ASN A 93 14.50 -41.92 -21.77
C ASN A 93 15.09 -40.53 -21.83
N VAL A 94 15.05 -39.82 -20.69
CA VAL A 94 15.66 -38.48 -20.53
C VAL A 94 16.78 -38.60 -19.53
N ASN A 95 18.02 -38.51 -19.99
CA ASN A 95 19.22 -38.58 -19.15
C ASN A 95 20.03 -37.28 -19.26
N VAL A 96 20.05 -36.50 -18.21
CA VAL A 96 20.79 -35.24 -18.18
C VAL A 96 21.74 -35.20 -17.00
N ASP A 97 23.02 -34.97 -17.31
CA ASP A 97 24.04 -34.71 -16.29
C ASP A 97 23.84 -33.33 -15.66
N VAL A 98 23.60 -33.29 -14.38
CA VAL A 98 23.38 -32.08 -13.58
C VAL A 98 24.48 -31.88 -12.53
N SER A 99 25.64 -32.46 -12.72
CA SER A 99 26.79 -32.41 -11.78
C SER A 99 27.26 -30.98 -11.47
N GLU A 100 27.09 -30.03 -12.40
CA GLU A 100 27.47 -28.63 -12.24
C GLU A 100 26.35 -27.76 -11.60
N VAL A 101 25.14 -28.32 -11.41
CA VAL A 101 24.00 -27.61 -10.81
C VAL A 101 24.17 -27.49 -9.29
N PRO A 102 23.95 -26.31 -8.68
CA PRO A 102 24.02 -26.16 -7.23
C PRO A 102 23.02 -27.09 -6.52
N PHE A 103 23.46 -27.76 -5.43
CA PHE A 103 22.63 -28.71 -4.69
C PHE A 103 21.25 -28.16 -4.28
N HIS A 104 21.17 -26.87 -3.94
CA HIS A 104 19.92 -26.22 -3.54
C HIS A 104 18.91 -26.02 -4.69
N VAL A 105 19.37 -26.07 -5.94
CA VAL A 105 18.53 -25.93 -7.16
C VAL A 105 18.31 -27.28 -7.81
N TRP A 106 19.15 -28.27 -7.47
CA TRP A 106 19.14 -29.57 -8.10
C TRP A 106 17.78 -30.27 -7.99
N ARG A 107 17.24 -30.69 -9.14
CA ARG A 107 16.01 -31.51 -9.27
C ARG A 107 16.14 -32.41 -10.48
N LYS A 108 15.53 -33.58 -10.39
CA LYS A 108 15.45 -34.51 -11.52
C LYS A 108 14.11 -34.33 -12.23
N GLY A 109 14.14 -34.13 -13.54
CA GLY A 109 12.98 -34.01 -14.41
C GLY A 109 12.87 -35.18 -15.38
N ARG A 110 11.73 -35.28 -16.07
CA ARG A 110 11.46 -36.31 -17.07
C ARG A 110 11.34 -35.72 -18.48
N SER A 111 11.56 -34.44 -18.69
CA SER A 111 11.41 -33.77 -19.98
C SER A 111 12.60 -32.84 -20.24
N PRO A 112 13.10 -32.75 -21.49
CA PRO A 112 14.11 -31.77 -21.87
C PRO A 112 13.72 -30.33 -21.50
N LEU A 113 12.45 -29.97 -21.64
CA LEU A 113 11.93 -28.64 -21.28
C LEU A 113 12.11 -28.34 -19.78
N PHE A 114 12.00 -29.34 -18.90
CA PHE A 114 12.30 -29.20 -17.50
C PHE A 114 13.75 -28.73 -17.26
N TYR A 115 14.70 -29.32 -17.98
CA TYR A 115 16.12 -28.96 -17.81
C TYR A 115 16.46 -27.60 -18.40
N THR A 116 15.77 -27.17 -19.45
CA THR A 116 15.86 -25.79 -19.92
C THR A 116 15.36 -24.81 -18.86
N GLN A 117 14.25 -25.12 -18.17
CA GLN A 117 13.77 -24.31 -17.04
C GLN A 117 14.72 -24.38 -15.84
N LEU A 118 15.35 -25.53 -15.59
CA LEU A 118 16.38 -25.69 -14.56
C LEU A 118 17.58 -24.80 -14.82
N CYS A 119 18.03 -24.66 -16.07
CA CYS A 119 19.08 -23.71 -16.44
C CYS A 119 18.70 -22.28 -16.04
N GLY A 120 17.46 -21.85 -16.29
CA GLY A 120 16.95 -20.56 -15.81
C GLY A 120 17.03 -20.41 -14.29
N GLN A 121 16.59 -21.43 -13.53
CA GLN A 121 16.67 -21.42 -12.06
C GLN A 121 18.12 -21.38 -11.56
N VAL A 122 19.06 -21.99 -12.26
CA VAL A 122 20.49 -21.92 -11.97
C VAL A 122 21.01 -20.50 -12.18
N VAL A 123 20.61 -19.83 -13.26
CA VAL A 123 20.95 -18.42 -13.51
C VAL A 123 20.40 -17.55 -12.39
N ASP A 124 19.12 -17.69 -12.03
CA ASP A 124 18.48 -16.93 -10.93
C ASP A 124 19.21 -17.16 -9.59
N TYR A 125 19.64 -18.39 -9.32
CA TYR A 125 20.41 -18.72 -8.13
C TYR A 125 21.73 -17.94 -8.05
N TYR A 126 22.46 -17.85 -9.15
CA TYR A 126 23.75 -17.14 -9.17
C TYR A 126 23.59 -15.62 -9.25
N THR A 127 22.65 -15.13 -10.05
CA THR A 127 22.40 -13.68 -10.20
C THR A 127 21.89 -13.05 -8.90
N SER A 128 21.11 -13.80 -8.11
CA SER A 128 20.70 -13.39 -6.76
C SER A 128 21.87 -13.31 -5.75
N ARG A 129 23.05 -13.84 -6.10
CA ARG A 129 24.28 -13.83 -5.29
C ARG A 129 25.38 -12.93 -5.81
N GLY A 130 25.06 -12.09 -6.80
CA GLY A 130 25.99 -11.09 -7.36
C GLY A 130 26.76 -11.56 -8.59
N TYR A 131 26.47 -12.72 -9.13
CA TYR A 131 27.03 -13.21 -10.39
C TYR A 131 26.09 -12.83 -11.55
N ILE A 132 25.92 -11.55 -11.81
CA ILE A 132 24.90 -11.04 -12.74
C ILE A 132 25.11 -11.45 -14.20
N PHE A 133 26.29 -11.93 -14.56
CA PHE A 133 26.62 -12.45 -15.88
C PHE A 133 26.57 -13.97 -15.95
N ALA A 134 26.06 -14.63 -14.92
CA ALA A 134 25.93 -16.08 -14.90
C ALA A 134 25.10 -16.59 -16.10
N LYS A 135 25.58 -17.68 -16.69
CA LYS A 135 24.94 -18.37 -17.81
C LYS A 135 24.79 -19.84 -17.48
N SER A 136 23.72 -20.44 -17.95
CA SER A 136 23.55 -21.89 -17.89
C SER A 136 22.81 -22.35 -19.15
N TRP A 137 23.26 -23.47 -19.72
CA TRP A 137 22.71 -24.03 -20.95
C TRP A 137 22.83 -25.53 -20.94
N LEU A 138 22.13 -26.15 -21.88
CA LEU A 138 22.30 -27.57 -22.16
C LEU A 138 23.44 -27.73 -23.20
N ASP A 139 24.44 -28.51 -22.84
CA ASP A 139 25.60 -28.87 -23.66
C ASP A 139 25.53 -30.34 -24.07
N SER A 140 26.25 -30.67 -25.14
CA SER A 140 26.37 -32.05 -25.66
C SER A 140 24.99 -32.72 -25.83
N VAL A 141 24.05 -31.97 -26.41
CA VAL A 141 22.69 -32.43 -26.63
C VAL A 141 22.69 -33.51 -27.72
N ASN A 142 22.24 -34.70 -27.36
CA ASN A 142 21.95 -35.78 -28.30
C ASN A 142 20.48 -36.19 -28.17
N MET A 143 19.82 -36.34 -29.30
CA MET A 143 18.39 -36.62 -29.34
C MET A 143 18.13 -37.66 -30.43
N ASP A 144 17.60 -38.80 -29.99
CA ASP A 144 17.11 -39.90 -30.85
C ASP A 144 15.59 -39.97 -30.76
N GLU A 145 14.96 -40.85 -31.50
CA GLU A 145 13.50 -41.00 -31.54
C GLU A 145 12.88 -41.19 -30.15
N ASN A 146 13.53 -41.94 -29.23
CA ASN A 146 13.01 -42.28 -27.90
C ASN A 146 13.87 -41.79 -26.73
N SER A 147 15.02 -41.17 -27.00
CA SER A 147 15.97 -40.79 -25.96
C SER A 147 16.48 -39.35 -26.13
N PHE A 148 16.73 -38.72 -25.00
CA PHE A 148 17.36 -37.40 -24.90
C PHE A 148 18.47 -37.45 -23.87
N SER A 149 19.68 -37.05 -24.27
CA SER A 149 20.79 -36.89 -23.35
C SER A 149 21.42 -35.51 -23.50
N ALA A 150 21.85 -34.93 -22.40
CA ALA A 150 22.51 -33.62 -22.37
C ALA A 150 23.30 -33.46 -21.08
N LYS A 151 24.09 -32.40 -21.00
CA LYS A 151 24.75 -31.94 -19.77
C LYS A 151 24.38 -30.51 -19.48
N VAL A 152 24.00 -30.18 -18.23
CA VAL A 152 23.79 -28.81 -17.80
C VAL A 152 25.17 -28.18 -17.52
N LYS A 153 25.53 -27.18 -18.32
CA LYS A 153 26.72 -26.38 -18.15
C LYS A 153 26.41 -25.09 -17.41
N VAL A 154 27.34 -24.67 -16.55
CA VAL A 154 27.21 -23.46 -15.76
C VAL A 154 28.48 -22.63 -15.84
N ASP A 155 28.35 -21.43 -16.38
CA ASP A 155 29.37 -20.37 -16.28
C ASP A 155 28.88 -19.31 -15.29
N LYS A 156 29.50 -19.24 -14.13
CA LYS A 156 29.14 -18.29 -13.07
C LYS A 156 29.52 -16.86 -13.41
N GLY A 157 30.58 -16.69 -14.25
CA GLY A 157 31.24 -15.40 -14.40
C GLY A 157 31.86 -14.87 -13.12
N GLN A 158 32.06 -13.57 -13.05
CA GLN A 158 32.65 -12.90 -11.89
C GLN A 158 31.57 -12.28 -10.98
N ILE A 159 31.89 -12.14 -9.69
CA ILE A 159 31.07 -11.38 -8.75
C ILE A 159 31.15 -9.89 -9.10
N VAL A 160 30.01 -9.26 -9.27
CA VAL A 160 29.92 -7.83 -9.57
C VAL A 160 29.52 -7.05 -8.32
N LYS A 161 30.35 -6.07 -7.97
CA LYS A 161 30.11 -5.12 -6.89
C LYS A 161 29.97 -3.73 -7.46
N LEU A 162 28.99 -2.98 -6.99
CA LEU A 162 28.79 -1.59 -7.39
C LEU A 162 30.04 -0.75 -7.05
N ASP A 163 30.58 -0.03 -8.03
CA ASP A 163 31.66 0.92 -7.81
C ASP A 163 31.10 2.32 -7.53
N SER A 164 30.18 2.82 -8.39
CA SER A 164 29.56 4.11 -8.12
C SER A 164 28.08 4.18 -8.57
N LEU A 165 27.35 5.08 -7.92
CA LEU A 165 26.01 5.52 -8.33
C LEU A 165 26.15 6.90 -8.95
N ILE A 166 25.85 7.05 -10.23
CA ILE A 166 25.94 8.31 -10.97
C ILE A 166 24.54 8.88 -11.14
N ILE A 167 24.34 10.13 -10.71
CA ILE A 167 23.07 10.83 -10.80
C ILE A 167 23.18 11.88 -11.89
N ASN A 168 22.39 11.71 -12.95
CA ASN A 168 22.22 12.67 -14.05
C ASN A 168 20.85 13.34 -13.91
N GLY A 169 20.77 14.62 -14.37
CA GLY A 169 19.55 15.42 -14.30
C GLY A 169 19.61 16.51 -13.22
N ASP A 170 18.46 17.12 -12.93
CA ASP A 170 18.35 18.27 -12.02
C ASP A 170 17.95 17.92 -10.58
N ALA A 171 17.93 16.62 -10.26
CA ALA A 171 17.49 16.15 -8.94
C ALA A 171 18.36 16.68 -7.80
N LYS A 172 17.78 17.52 -6.95
CA LYS A 172 18.43 18.04 -5.75
C LYS A 172 18.27 17.07 -4.60
N ILE A 173 19.26 16.18 -4.43
CA ILE A 173 19.23 15.15 -3.41
C ILE A 173 20.62 14.78 -2.91
N ASN A 174 20.73 14.49 -1.63
CA ASN A 174 21.96 13.98 -1.06
C ASN A 174 22.21 12.55 -1.56
N ARG A 175 23.40 12.32 -2.12
CA ARG A 175 23.82 11.02 -2.64
C ARG A 175 23.70 9.91 -1.58
N ASN A 176 24.07 10.18 -0.34
CA ASN A 176 24.00 9.19 0.74
C ASN A 176 22.56 8.74 1.03
N TYR A 177 21.60 9.67 0.97
CA TYR A 177 20.17 9.32 1.09
C TYR A 177 19.74 8.37 -0.03
N LEU A 178 20.11 8.67 -1.28
CA LEU A 178 19.72 7.88 -2.44
C LEU A 178 20.37 6.49 -2.41
N GLU A 179 21.68 6.42 -2.14
CA GLU A 179 22.42 5.16 -1.99
C GLU A 179 21.82 4.24 -0.92
N ARG A 180 21.30 4.80 0.15
CA ARG A 180 20.64 4.03 1.22
C ARG A 180 19.24 3.59 0.83
N THR A 181 18.47 4.51 0.26
CA THR A 181 17.09 4.22 -0.14
C THR A 181 17.05 3.15 -1.24
N LEU A 182 17.99 3.19 -2.17
CA LEU A 182 18.10 2.19 -3.23
C LEU A 182 18.87 0.92 -2.79
N GLU A 183 19.54 0.93 -1.62
CA GLU A 183 20.46 -0.11 -1.16
C GLU A 183 21.64 -0.33 -2.13
N LEU A 184 22.07 0.75 -2.79
CA LEU A 184 23.12 0.77 -3.81
C LEU A 184 24.32 1.59 -3.32
N ARG A 185 25.09 1.05 -2.38
CA ARG A 185 26.32 1.67 -1.90
C ARG A 185 27.54 1.09 -2.61
N LYS A 186 28.63 1.84 -2.61
CA LYS A 186 29.91 1.33 -3.06
C LYS A 186 30.26 -0.02 -2.40
N ASN A 187 30.78 -0.94 -3.17
CA ASN A 187 31.11 -2.33 -2.79
C ASN A 187 29.88 -3.21 -2.45
N THR A 188 28.67 -2.75 -2.66
CA THR A 188 27.48 -3.59 -2.54
C THR A 188 27.41 -4.58 -3.69
N LEU A 189 27.10 -5.84 -3.41
CA LEU A 189 26.85 -6.84 -4.45
C LEU A 189 25.65 -6.41 -5.31
N LEU A 190 25.85 -6.33 -6.62
CA LEU A 190 24.77 -6.16 -7.58
C LEU A 190 24.06 -7.51 -7.76
N THR A 191 22.81 -7.58 -7.37
CA THR A 191 21.97 -8.75 -7.53
C THR A 191 20.74 -8.39 -8.36
N THR A 192 20.17 -9.36 -9.06
CA THR A 192 18.93 -9.17 -9.84
C THR A 192 17.84 -8.51 -9.00
N ASP A 193 17.63 -8.99 -7.79
CA ASP A 193 16.65 -8.41 -6.85
C ASP A 193 16.83 -6.92 -6.60
N LYS A 194 18.08 -6.44 -6.48
CA LYS A 194 18.35 -5.02 -6.26
C LYS A 194 18.12 -4.21 -7.52
N ILE A 195 18.56 -4.74 -8.65
CA ILE A 195 18.42 -4.13 -9.97
C ILE A 195 16.92 -3.96 -10.31
N ASP A 196 16.13 -5.02 -10.18
CA ASP A 196 14.69 -5.01 -10.48
C ASP A 196 13.89 -4.06 -9.60
N ARG A 197 14.40 -3.76 -8.41
CA ARG A 197 13.75 -2.86 -7.45
C ARG A 197 14.13 -1.38 -7.62
N ILE A 198 15.10 -1.04 -8.46
CA ILE A 198 15.55 0.36 -8.63
C ILE A 198 14.38 1.26 -9.01
N ASP A 199 13.67 0.95 -10.09
CA ASP A 199 12.57 1.77 -10.60
C ASP A 199 11.42 1.89 -9.58
N SER A 200 11.06 0.79 -8.94
CA SER A 200 10.01 0.79 -7.93
C SER A 200 10.39 1.60 -6.69
N ARG A 201 11.65 1.57 -6.28
CA ARG A 201 12.15 2.37 -5.15
C ARG A 201 12.22 3.85 -5.48
N ILE A 202 12.65 4.22 -6.69
CA ILE A 202 12.65 5.61 -7.14
C ILE A 202 11.22 6.14 -7.21
N SER A 203 10.28 5.39 -7.77
CA SER A 203 8.88 5.80 -7.90
C SER A 203 8.19 6.02 -6.55
N ASN A 204 8.68 5.38 -5.48
CA ASN A 204 8.21 5.56 -4.11
C ASN A 204 8.82 6.79 -3.41
N ILE A 205 9.81 7.47 -4.01
CA ILE A 205 10.35 8.72 -3.48
C ILE A 205 9.48 9.87 -4.00
N PRO A 206 8.70 10.55 -3.14
CA PRO A 206 7.66 11.48 -3.60
C PRO A 206 8.19 12.72 -4.31
N PHE A 207 9.45 13.11 -4.06
CA PHE A 207 10.10 14.30 -4.60
C PHE A 207 11.06 14.02 -5.76
N LEU A 208 11.08 12.79 -6.28
CA LEU A 208 11.86 12.41 -7.46
C LEU A 208 10.97 11.88 -8.57
N GLU A 209 11.41 12.12 -9.80
CA GLU A 209 10.85 11.52 -11.00
C GLU A 209 11.99 10.99 -11.86
N GLN A 210 11.80 9.82 -12.44
CA GLN A 210 12.75 9.21 -13.34
C GLN A 210 12.42 9.68 -14.76
N GLU A 211 13.37 10.34 -15.43
CA GLU A 211 13.21 10.82 -16.82
C GLU A 211 13.43 9.70 -17.83
N GLN A 212 14.38 8.82 -17.54
CA GLN A 212 14.71 7.67 -18.39
C GLN A 212 14.98 6.46 -17.51
N ALA A 213 14.87 5.27 -18.09
CA ALA A 213 15.26 4.05 -17.41
C ALA A 213 16.73 4.13 -16.98
N PHE A 214 17.03 3.60 -15.79
CA PHE A 214 18.41 3.52 -15.33
C PHE A 214 19.26 2.68 -16.27
N GLN A 215 20.56 2.92 -16.28
CA GLN A 215 21.52 2.17 -17.10
C GLN A 215 22.58 1.54 -16.19
N LEU A 216 23.01 0.35 -16.57
CA LEU A 216 24.14 -0.33 -15.96
C LEU A 216 25.34 -0.22 -16.89
N ALA A 217 26.41 0.40 -16.43
CA ALA A 217 27.66 0.53 -17.18
C ALA A 217 28.71 -0.38 -16.57
N PHE A 218 29.23 -1.30 -17.37
CA PHE A 218 30.25 -2.24 -16.98
C PHE A 218 31.52 -2.02 -17.81
N SER A 219 32.65 -2.01 -17.14
CA SER A 219 33.98 -2.09 -17.75
C SER A 219 34.77 -3.21 -17.04
N GLU A 220 35.99 -3.48 -17.51
CA GLU A 220 36.84 -4.53 -16.90
C GLU A 220 37.04 -4.36 -15.37
N THR A 221 37.03 -3.12 -14.89
CA THR A 221 37.35 -2.78 -13.50
C THR A 221 36.23 -2.06 -12.76
N LYS A 222 35.16 -1.61 -13.45
CA LYS A 222 34.11 -0.77 -12.85
C LYS A 222 32.72 -1.26 -13.22
N SER A 223 31.81 -1.09 -12.27
CA SER A 223 30.39 -1.33 -12.47
C SER A 223 29.60 -0.20 -11.83
N ASP A 224 29.01 0.63 -12.67
CA ASP A 224 28.30 1.84 -12.30
C ASP A 224 26.80 1.72 -12.62
N VAL A 225 25.97 2.32 -11.76
CA VAL A 225 24.55 2.53 -12.01
C VAL A 225 24.31 4.00 -12.32
N LEU A 226 23.82 4.28 -13.53
CA LEU A 226 23.46 5.62 -13.97
C LEU A 226 21.96 5.84 -13.79
N LEU A 227 21.60 6.85 -13.02
CA LEU A 227 20.22 7.25 -12.78
C LEU A 227 19.96 8.59 -13.45
N PHE A 228 18.80 8.72 -14.09
CA PHE A 228 18.35 9.96 -14.76
C PHE A 228 17.16 10.50 -13.97
N LEU A 229 17.43 11.45 -13.08
CA LEU A 229 16.48 11.88 -12.06
C LEU A 229 16.17 13.38 -12.18
N LYS A 230 14.89 13.70 -12.03
CA LYS A 230 14.37 15.04 -11.97
C LYS A 230 13.69 15.33 -10.63
N SER A 231 13.79 16.57 -10.20
CA SER A 231 13.06 17.03 -9.01
C SER A 231 11.56 17.10 -9.29
N LYS A 232 10.76 16.58 -8.37
CA LYS A 232 9.30 16.60 -8.44
C LYS A 232 8.72 17.32 -7.23
N LYS A 233 7.69 18.12 -7.46
CA LYS A 233 6.97 18.82 -6.40
C LYS A 233 6.35 17.80 -5.42
N ALA A 234 6.74 17.85 -4.16
CA ALA A 234 6.29 16.95 -3.10
C ALA A 234 5.87 17.66 -1.82
N SER A 235 6.35 18.87 -1.60
CA SER A 235 5.85 19.73 -0.54
C SER A 235 4.40 20.08 -0.82
N SER A 236 3.60 20.18 0.23
CA SER A 236 2.18 20.49 0.09
C SER A 236 1.77 21.56 1.11
N PHE A 237 0.87 22.41 0.66
CA PHE A 237 0.21 23.40 1.49
C PHE A 237 -1.29 23.34 1.24
N SER A 238 -2.06 23.38 2.32
CA SER A 238 -3.47 23.70 2.26
C SER A 238 -3.78 24.70 3.37
N GLY A 239 -4.67 25.64 3.12
CA GLY A 239 -5.00 26.61 4.15
C GLY A 239 -6.25 27.40 3.82
N VAL A 240 -7.02 27.63 4.87
CA VAL A 240 -8.17 28.53 4.86
C VAL A 240 -8.06 29.41 6.11
N LEU A 241 -8.15 30.71 5.94
CA LEU A 241 -8.20 31.67 7.05
C LEU A 241 -9.54 32.40 7.01
N GLY A 242 -10.20 32.45 8.14
CA GLY A 242 -11.43 33.20 8.35
C GLY A 242 -11.25 34.26 9.44
N ILE A 243 -11.95 35.36 9.32
CA ILE A 243 -12.04 36.39 10.35
C ILE A 243 -13.49 36.44 10.77
N MET A 244 -13.75 36.22 12.04
CA MET A 244 -15.09 36.27 12.62
C MET A 244 -15.14 37.24 13.79
N PRO A 245 -16.24 37.95 14.03
CA PRO A 245 -16.41 38.71 15.26
C PRO A 245 -16.54 37.76 16.46
N LYS A 246 -15.72 37.97 17.47
CA LYS A 246 -15.75 37.15 18.70
C LYS A 246 -17.00 37.40 19.52
N SER A 247 -17.52 38.66 19.47
CA SER A 247 -18.74 39.09 20.14
C SER A 247 -19.29 40.30 19.41
N TYR A 248 -20.58 40.32 19.19
CA TYR A 248 -21.28 41.46 18.61
C TYR A 248 -21.24 42.72 19.54
N THR A 249 -20.97 42.50 20.83
CA THR A 249 -20.94 43.59 21.84
C THR A 249 -19.55 44.17 22.04
N THR A 250 -18.46 43.42 21.80
CA THR A 250 -17.09 43.89 22.10
C THR A 250 -16.26 44.23 20.87
N GLY A 251 -16.74 43.98 19.67
CA GLY A 251 -16.05 44.26 18.39
C GLY A 251 -14.70 43.55 18.19
N LYS A 252 -14.32 42.63 19.08
CA LYS A 252 -13.05 41.88 18.95
C LYS A 252 -13.15 40.88 17.82
N LEU A 253 -12.18 40.90 16.91
CA LEU A 253 -12.06 39.97 15.83
C LEU A 253 -11.35 38.67 16.29
N MET A 254 -11.77 37.55 15.76
CA MET A 254 -11.17 36.23 15.96
C MET A 254 -10.70 35.70 14.65
N ILE A 255 -9.47 35.20 14.63
CA ILE A 255 -8.93 34.45 13.49
C ILE A 255 -9.26 32.99 13.68
N THR A 256 -9.93 32.39 12.69
CA THR A 256 -10.18 30.97 12.54
C THR A 256 -9.45 30.44 11.31
N GLY A 257 -9.20 29.18 11.22
CA GLY A 257 -8.57 28.63 10.03
C GLY A 257 -8.06 27.21 10.21
N ASP A 258 -7.66 26.67 9.10
CA ASP A 258 -6.95 25.39 8.96
C ASP A 258 -5.72 25.64 8.07
N ILE A 259 -4.53 25.41 8.58
CA ILE A 259 -3.27 25.47 7.85
C ILE A 259 -2.61 24.09 7.96
N ASP A 260 -2.30 23.48 6.84
CA ASP A 260 -1.54 22.21 6.77
C ASP A 260 -0.37 22.43 5.80
N LEU A 261 0.84 22.50 6.33
CA LEU A 261 2.08 22.63 5.59
C LEU A 261 2.91 21.38 5.80
N ASN A 262 3.27 20.73 4.71
CA ASN A 262 4.16 19.57 4.71
C ASN A 262 5.32 19.84 3.74
N LEU A 263 6.51 20.04 4.27
CA LEU A 263 7.72 20.30 3.52
C LEU A 263 8.54 19.02 3.41
N VAL A 264 8.90 18.66 2.19
CA VAL A 264 9.62 17.41 1.89
C VAL A 264 10.91 17.73 1.16
N ASN A 265 12.03 17.23 1.66
CA ASN A 265 13.35 17.33 1.04
C ASN A 265 13.86 18.78 0.85
N VAL A 266 13.54 19.68 1.75
CA VAL A 266 13.98 21.10 1.68
C VAL A 266 15.51 21.21 1.85
N PHE A 267 16.08 20.41 2.75
CA PHE A 267 17.52 20.32 2.99
C PHE A 267 18.22 19.26 2.12
N HIS A 268 17.50 18.67 1.14
CA HIS A 268 18.00 17.66 0.21
C HIS A 268 18.48 16.35 0.86
N GLN A 269 18.01 16.04 2.07
CA GLN A 269 18.36 14.83 2.81
C GLN A 269 17.19 13.83 2.93
N GLY A 270 16.11 14.06 2.20
CA GLY A 270 14.91 13.25 2.24
C GLY A 270 14.06 13.45 3.50
N GLU A 271 14.30 14.54 4.20
CA GLU A 271 13.57 14.90 5.43
C GLU A 271 12.14 15.34 5.13
N ASN A 272 11.33 15.26 6.19
CA ASN A 272 9.94 15.74 6.20
C ASN A 272 9.74 16.65 7.40
N LEU A 273 9.21 17.85 7.13
CA LEU A 273 8.79 18.81 8.15
C LEU A 273 7.29 19.02 8.02
N LYS A 274 6.59 18.93 9.13
CA LYS A 274 5.14 19.04 9.21
C LYS A 274 4.75 20.16 10.14
N PHE A 275 3.85 21.01 9.69
CA PHE A 275 3.18 22.01 10.50
C PHE A 275 1.71 22.00 10.16
N LYS A 276 0.85 21.76 11.18
CA LYS A 276 -0.59 21.78 11.02
C LYS A 276 -1.19 22.57 12.17
N TRP A 277 -2.00 23.55 11.83
CA TRP A 277 -2.71 24.36 12.79
C TRP A 277 -4.17 24.46 12.39
N LYS A 278 -5.05 24.18 13.35
CA LYS A 278 -6.51 24.24 13.17
C LYS A 278 -7.15 25.02 14.29
N LYS A 279 -8.04 25.93 13.93
CA LYS A 279 -8.84 26.69 14.85
C LYS A 279 -10.20 27.00 14.23
N TYR A 280 -11.23 26.26 14.63
CA TYR A 280 -12.58 26.39 14.07
C TYR A 280 -13.49 27.29 14.88
N GLU A 281 -13.30 27.36 16.21
CA GLU A 281 -14.12 28.09 17.15
C GLU A 281 -13.25 28.94 18.09
N THR A 282 -13.90 29.73 18.91
CA THR A 282 -13.23 30.68 19.80
C THR A 282 -12.19 30.03 20.70
N GLN A 283 -12.40 28.77 21.08
CA GLN A 283 -11.60 28.10 22.11
C GLN A 283 -11.02 26.78 21.69
N ASN A 284 -11.46 26.19 20.55
CA ASN A 284 -10.93 24.93 20.04
C ASN A 284 -9.73 25.18 19.12
N GLN A 285 -8.58 24.65 19.50
CA GLN A 285 -7.34 24.81 18.75
C GLN A 285 -6.53 23.51 18.77
N ASN A 286 -5.98 23.15 17.63
CA ASN A 286 -5.04 22.04 17.49
C ASN A 286 -3.78 22.54 16.76
N LEU A 287 -2.61 22.25 17.30
CA LEU A 287 -1.31 22.49 16.69
C LEU A 287 -0.55 21.17 16.64
N ASP A 288 -0.03 20.82 15.47
CA ASP A 288 0.74 19.60 15.23
C ASP A 288 2.00 19.99 14.46
N VAL A 289 3.16 19.87 15.08
CA VAL A 289 4.48 20.19 14.52
C VAL A 289 5.34 18.95 14.59
N GLY A 290 5.97 18.60 13.48
CA GLY A 290 6.81 17.41 13.44
C GLY A 290 7.96 17.50 12.46
N PHE A 291 8.97 16.68 12.69
CA PHE A 291 10.05 16.46 11.74
C PHE A 291 10.47 15.01 11.72
N ALA A 292 11.01 14.58 10.59
CA ALA A 292 11.62 13.28 10.42
C ALA A 292 12.82 13.36 9.47
N PHE A 293 13.96 12.87 9.92
CA PHE A 293 15.17 12.69 9.12
C PHE A 293 15.41 11.19 8.96
N PRO A 294 15.31 10.64 7.74
CA PRO A 294 15.37 9.18 7.52
C PRO A 294 16.75 8.58 7.76
N TYR A 295 17.81 9.37 7.58
CA TYR A 295 19.20 8.91 7.75
C TYR A 295 20.07 10.00 8.38
N ILE A 296 20.59 9.73 9.58
CA ILE A 296 21.50 10.62 10.28
C ILE A 296 22.94 10.05 10.27
N PHE A 297 23.94 10.91 10.29
CA PHE A 297 25.38 10.56 10.41
C PHE A 297 25.83 9.44 9.46
N ARG A 298 25.31 9.38 8.24
CA ARG A 298 25.56 8.27 7.29
C ARG A 298 25.22 6.88 7.84
N SER A 299 24.36 6.80 8.86
CA SER A 299 23.87 5.55 9.45
C SER A 299 22.57 5.09 8.78
N PRO A 300 22.13 3.83 8.95
CA PRO A 300 20.80 3.39 8.53
C PRO A 300 19.70 3.84 9.49
N ILE A 301 20.02 4.71 10.44
CA ILE A 301 19.15 5.17 11.51
C ILE A 301 18.58 6.53 11.14
N GLY A 302 17.28 6.67 11.26
CA GLY A 302 16.55 7.94 11.19
C GLY A 302 16.08 8.37 12.56
N VAL A 303 15.77 9.65 12.67
CA VAL A 303 15.16 10.24 13.88
C VAL A 303 13.99 11.10 13.50
N GLY A 304 13.05 11.25 14.42
CA GLY A 304 11.93 12.17 14.28
C GLY A 304 11.38 12.57 15.62
N ALA A 305 10.72 13.71 15.63
CA ALA A 305 9.90 14.12 16.75
C ALA A 305 8.63 14.80 16.23
N ASP A 306 7.55 14.58 16.96
CA ASP A 306 6.27 15.22 16.72
C ASP A 306 5.80 15.84 18.05
N PHE A 307 5.21 17.00 17.99
CA PHE A 307 4.56 17.69 19.09
C PHE A 307 3.13 18.05 18.66
N ASN A 308 2.17 17.60 19.46
CA ASN A 308 0.76 17.95 19.28
C ASN A 308 0.27 18.70 20.51
N LEU A 309 -0.47 19.79 20.29
CA LEU A 309 -1.19 20.53 21.31
C LEU A 309 -2.65 20.61 20.90
N GLU A 310 -3.52 20.11 21.76
CA GLU A 310 -4.97 20.20 21.62
C GLU A 310 -5.52 21.03 22.78
N LYS A 311 -6.18 22.14 22.44
CA LYS A 311 -7.00 22.90 23.36
C LYS A 311 -8.46 22.71 22.99
N LYS A 312 -9.26 22.21 23.92
CA LYS A 312 -10.69 22.00 23.71
C LYS A 312 -11.52 22.89 24.62
N ASP A 313 -12.17 23.86 24.03
CA ASP A 313 -12.99 24.86 24.71
C ASP A 313 -12.25 25.53 25.90
N SER A 314 -12.97 25.76 26.97
CA SER A 314 -12.43 26.10 28.30
C SER A 314 -12.17 24.84 29.15
N SER A 315 -12.24 23.65 28.58
CA SER A 315 -12.21 22.40 29.33
C SER A 315 -10.79 21.96 29.67
N TYR A 316 -9.94 21.74 28.66
CA TYR A 316 -8.58 21.28 28.88
C TYR A 316 -7.59 21.69 27.79
N ILE A 317 -6.30 21.61 28.13
CA ILE A 317 -5.17 21.58 27.18
C ILE A 317 -4.46 20.25 27.32
N ARG A 318 -4.32 19.54 26.21
CA ARG A 318 -3.52 18.32 26.13
C ARG A 318 -2.33 18.51 25.21
N THR A 319 -1.17 18.06 25.65
CA THR A 319 0.06 18.03 24.86
C THR A 319 0.55 16.61 24.72
N ASP A 320 0.95 16.25 23.49
CA ASP A 320 1.60 14.99 23.19
C ASP A 320 2.97 15.28 22.55
N PHE A 321 4.02 14.78 23.15
CA PHE A 321 5.36 14.79 22.58
C PHE A 321 5.74 13.37 22.17
N TYR A 322 6.26 13.23 20.98
CA TYR A 322 6.70 11.98 20.37
C TYR A 322 8.16 12.08 19.94
N GLY A 323 9.05 11.28 20.50
CA GLY A 323 10.42 11.14 20.01
C GLY A 323 10.63 9.74 19.47
N LYS A 324 11.10 9.58 18.22
CA LYS A 324 11.26 8.27 17.56
C LYS A 324 12.62 8.08 16.92
N VAL A 325 13.09 6.85 17.00
CA VAL A 325 14.26 6.34 16.26
C VAL A 325 13.80 5.30 15.27
N MET A 326 14.17 5.48 14.01
CA MET A 326 13.68 4.69 12.88
C MET A 326 14.82 3.89 12.25
N VAL A 327 14.51 2.70 11.76
CA VAL A 327 15.41 1.88 10.94
C VAL A 327 14.67 1.51 9.66
N GLY A 328 15.32 1.71 8.51
CA GLY A 328 14.72 1.45 7.20
C GLY A 328 14.29 2.73 6.48
N ASN A 329 13.74 2.56 5.29
CA ASN A 329 13.27 3.68 4.48
C ASN A 329 11.88 4.13 4.94
N SER A 330 11.80 5.29 5.58
CA SER A 330 10.56 5.86 6.12
C SER A 330 9.43 6.07 5.11
N THR A 331 9.72 6.03 3.80
CA THR A 331 8.72 6.23 2.74
C THR A 331 8.03 4.94 2.30
N SER A 332 8.67 3.78 2.46
CA SER A 332 8.10 2.50 2.00
C SER A 332 8.10 1.39 3.04
N LYS A 333 9.10 1.34 3.91
CA LYS A 333 9.22 0.32 4.98
C LYS A 333 10.01 0.91 6.12
N GLY A 334 9.42 1.04 7.29
CA GLY A 334 10.08 1.54 8.48
C GLY A 334 9.65 0.77 9.71
N PHE A 335 10.64 0.40 10.51
CA PHE A 335 10.44 0.00 11.89
C PHE A 335 10.98 1.10 12.79
N TYR A 336 10.27 1.46 13.83
CA TYR A 336 10.72 2.48 14.77
C TYR A 336 10.32 2.13 16.20
N ILE A 337 11.15 2.56 17.12
CA ILE A 337 10.85 2.63 18.54
C ILE A 337 10.64 4.10 18.92
N TYR A 338 9.79 4.32 19.88
CA TYR A 338 9.47 5.69 20.29
C TYR A 338 9.19 5.82 21.78
N TYR A 339 9.41 7.03 22.26
CA TYR A 339 8.92 7.50 23.53
C TYR A 339 7.82 8.53 23.29
N ARG A 340 6.73 8.42 24.04
CA ARG A 340 5.60 9.35 24.03
C ARG A 340 5.37 9.87 25.42
N ASN A 341 5.25 11.21 25.54
CA ASN A 341 4.80 11.88 26.74
C ASN A 341 3.50 12.60 26.43
N THR A 342 2.43 12.26 27.13
CA THR A 342 1.12 12.89 27.05
C THR A 342 0.86 13.60 28.37
N SER A 343 0.48 14.87 28.33
CA SER A 343 0.10 15.64 29.53
C SER A 343 -1.21 16.39 29.28
N SER A 344 -2.11 16.36 30.22
CA SER A 344 -3.38 17.08 30.17
C SER A 344 -3.54 17.97 31.39
N PHE A 345 -4.09 19.16 31.17
CA PHE A 345 -4.34 20.20 32.18
C PHE A 345 -5.76 20.75 32.01
N PRO A 346 -6.68 20.54 32.95
CA PRO A 346 -7.97 21.23 32.98
C PRO A 346 -7.78 22.76 33.07
N ILE A 347 -8.64 23.54 32.37
CA ILE A 347 -8.55 25.01 32.33
C ILE A 347 -9.61 25.66 33.21
N GLY A 348 -10.82 25.07 33.33
CA GLY A 348 -11.96 25.63 34.03
C GLY A 348 -12.30 24.92 35.35
N ASP A 349 -13.18 25.51 36.15
CA ASP A 349 -13.76 24.87 37.33
C ASP A 349 -14.72 23.73 36.88
N ASN A 350 -14.39 22.50 37.23
CA ASN A 350 -15.14 21.30 36.85
C ASN A 350 -16.48 21.13 37.62
N SER A 351 -16.95 22.16 38.33
CA SER A 351 -18.07 22.01 39.27
C SER A 351 -19.43 21.74 38.65
N ASP A 352 -19.62 21.97 37.33
CA ASP A 352 -20.92 21.88 36.68
C ASP A 352 -21.02 20.88 35.49
N THR A 353 -20.01 20.07 35.25
CA THR A 353 -20.03 19.16 34.08
C THR A 353 -20.10 17.69 34.49
N THR A 354 -20.90 16.91 33.75
CA THR A 354 -20.93 15.43 33.81
C THR A 354 -19.64 14.79 33.27
N LEU A 355 -18.65 15.61 32.83
CA LEU A 355 -17.39 15.18 32.23
C LEU A 355 -16.27 15.28 33.28
N SER A 356 -15.47 14.23 33.38
CA SER A 356 -14.33 14.16 34.32
C SER A 356 -13.04 14.52 33.61
N TYR A 357 -12.59 15.76 33.75
CA TYR A 357 -11.27 16.21 33.31
C TYR A 357 -10.34 16.25 34.52
N THR A 358 -9.13 15.68 34.36
CA THR A 358 -8.14 15.70 35.43
C THR A 358 -6.75 15.99 34.89
N LYS A 359 -5.91 16.58 35.73
CA LYS A 359 -4.51 16.72 35.39
C LYS A 359 -3.85 15.34 35.40
N PHE A 360 -3.31 14.93 34.26
CA PHE A 360 -2.56 13.69 34.17
C PHE A 360 -1.29 13.84 33.32
N LYS A 361 -0.35 12.91 33.53
CA LYS A 361 0.85 12.75 32.74
C LYS A 361 1.09 11.28 32.48
N ALA A 362 1.24 10.90 31.21
CA ALA A 362 1.55 9.53 30.79
C ALA A 362 2.91 9.49 30.07
N ASN A 363 3.76 8.53 30.48
CA ASN A 363 5.04 8.26 29.86
C ASN A 363 4.99 6.85 29.29
N LEU A 364 5.07 6.74 27.97
CA LEU A 364 4.85 5.52 27.22
C LEU A 364 6.06 5.23 26.32
N PHE A 365 6.41 3.96 26.25
CA PHE A 365 7.40 3.45 25.30
C PHE A 365 6.69 2.54 24.32
N GLY A 366 7.06 2.64 23.06
CA GLY A 366 6.37 1.90 22.03
C GLY A 366 7.23 1.57 20.82
N PHE A 367 6.63 0.80 19.94
CA PHE A 367 7.18 0.49 18.64
C PHE A 367 6.15 0.70 17.55
N GLY A 368 6.62 0.90 16.33
CA GLY A 368 5.76 1.05 15.18
C GLY A 368 6.37 0.45 13.92
N ILE A 369 5.49 0.08 13.00
CA ILE A 369 5.83 -0.43 11.68
C ILE A 369 4.98 0.32 10.65
N ASP A 370 5.65 0.93 9.68
CA ASP A 370 5.02 1.54 8.52
C ASP A 370 5.42 0.74 7.28
N TYR A 371 4.45 0.42 6.43
CA TYR A 371 4.67 -0.29 5.17
C TYR A 371 3.82 0.32 4.06
N CYS A 372 4.46 0.66 2.95
CA CYS A 372 3.79 1.18 1.77
C CYS A 372 4.37 0.49 0.53
N ASN A 373 3.53 -0.25 -0.18
CA ASN A 373 3.87 -0.86 -1.46
C ASN A 373 2.66 -0.76 -2.37
N VAL A 374 2.59 0.35 -3.10
CA VAL A 374 1.50 0.69 -4.02
C VAL A 374 2.07 1.17 -5.35
N ASP A 375 1.30 1.02 -6.40
CA ASP A 375 1.67 1.47 -7.75
C ASP A 375 1.70 2.99 -7.91
N ASN A 376 0.90 3.72 -7.13
CA ASN A 376 0.86 5.18 -7.11
C ASN A 376 0.48 5.69 -5.72
N VAL A 377 1.39 6.41 -5.06
CA VAL A 377 1.16 6.90 -3.68
C VAL A 377 -0.01 7.89 -3.56
N ARG A 378 -0.28 8.68 -4.62
CA ARG A 378 -1.35 9.70 -4.61
C ARG A 378 -2.73 9.11 -4.84
N ASN A 379 -2.86 8.14 -5.73
CA ASN A 379 -4.12 7.49 -6.09
C ASN A 379 -3.85 6.02 -6.43
N PRO A 380 -3.72 5.16 -5.41
CA PRO A 380 -3.37 3.77 -5.62
C PRO A 380 -4.49 3.00 -6.34
N ARG A 381 -4.07 2.14 -7.26
CA ARG A 381 -4.94 1.14 -7.90
C ARG A 381 -4.65 -0.27 -7.39
N ARG A 382 -3.38 -0.54 -7.05
CA ARG A 382 -2.93 -1.85 -6.56
C ARG A 382 -1.92 -1.68 -5.45
N GLY A 383 -1.94 -2.62 -4.51
CA GLY A 383 -0.95 -2.70 -3.45
C GLY A 383 -1.52 -2.54 -2.06
N ILE A 384 -0.64 -2.34 -1.10
CA ILE A 384 -0.97 -2.36 0.32
C ILE A 384 -0.23 -1.22 1.03
N ILE A 385 -0.94 -0.56 1.93
CA ILE A 385 -0.38 0.39 2.90
C ILE A 385 -0.84 -0.08 4.28
N PHE A 386 0.07 -0.21 5.23
CA PHE A 386 -0.32 -0.42 6.61
C PHE A 386 0.60 0.30 7.59
N LYS A 387 0.02 0.68 8.71
CA LYS A 387 0.68 1.27 9.86
C LYS A 387 0.20 0.58 11.12
N VAL A 388 1.13 0.21 11.98
CA VAL A 388 0.84 -0.37 13.30
C VAL A 388 1.69 0.35 14.33
N THR A 389 1.09 0.76 15.44
CA THR A 389 1.80 1.28 16.61
C THR A 389 1.23 0.65 17.88
N ALA A 390 2.11 0.33 18.80
CA ALA A 390 1.74 -0.12 20.14
C ALA A 390 2.66 0.53 21.16
N ASP A 391 2.07 1.06 22.21
CA ASP A 391 2.78 1.65 23.34
C ASP A 391 2.22 1.22 24.67
N ALA A 392 3.07 1.25 25.69
CA ALA A 392 2.69 0.97 27.06
C ALA A 392 3.60 1.75 28.03
N GLY A 393 3.06 2.00 29.21
CA GLY A 393 3.80 2.68 30.26
C GLY A 393 2.93 3.05 31.45
N GLN A 394 3.31 4.12 32.11
CA GLN A 394 2.66 4.59 33.34
C GLN A 394 2.00 5.94 33.13
N LYS A 395 0.81 6.09 33.69
CA LYS A 395 0.04 7.31 33.79
C LYS A 395 -0.12 7.68 35.26
N THR A 396 0.22 8.91 35.61
CA THR A 396 -0.05 9.55 36.90
C THR A 396 -1.15 10.57 36.74
N ALA A 397 -2.11 10.62 37.64
CA ALA A 397 -3.21 11.57 37.62
C ALA A 397 -3.46 12.07 39.05
N ASP A 398 -3.89 13.33 39.18
CA ASP A 398 -4.09 13.96 40.50
C ASP A 398 -5.17 13.24 41.32
N GLU A 399 -6.14 12.59 40.66
CA GLU A 399 -7.21 11.83 41.32
C GLU A 399 -6.80 10.39 41.69
N GLU A 400 -5.60 9.94 41.31
CA GLU A 400 -5.16 8.57 41.51
C GLU A 400 -3.90 8.52 42.38
N PRO A 401 -3.96 7.83 43.55
CA PRO A 401 -2.84 7.81 44.49
C PRO A 401 -1.63 7.00 44.01
N LYS A 402 -1.80 6.17 42.97
CA LYS A 402 -0.75 5.31 42.40
C LYS A 402 -0.75 5.44 40.88
N PRO A 403 0.43 5.33 40.24
CA PRO A 403 0.50 5.28 38.81
C PRO A 403 -0.36 4.14 38.22
N LEU A 404 -1.09 4.43 37.17
CA LEU A 404 -1.91 3.49 36.44
C LEU A 404 -1.13 2.95 35.24
N PHE A 405 -1.31 1.68 34.92
CA PHE A 405 -0.87 1.15 33.63
C PHE A 405 -1.72 1.76 32.52
N HIS A 406 -1.05 2.23 31.47
CA HIS A 406 -1.67 2.78 30.27
C HIS A 406 -1.03 2.20 29.03
N SER A 407 -1.84 1.80 28.05
CA SER A 407 -1.38 1.26 26.77
C SER A 407 -2.30 1.69 25.65
N THR A 408 -1.72 1.95 24.47
CA THR A 408 -2.47 2.27 23.26
C THR A 408 -2.02 1.36 22.13
N VAL A 409 -2.97 0.81 21.39
CA VAL A 409 -2.72 0.08 20.14
C VAL A 409 -3.48 0.77 19.01
N TYR A 410 -2.78 1.04 17.93
CA TYR A 410 -3.35 1.59 16.71
C TYR A 410 -2.89 0.80 15.51
N TYR A 411 -3.81 0.49 14.59
CA TYR A 411 -3.45 0.02 13.28
C TYR A 411 -4.34 0.64 12.20
N ASP A 412 -3.76 0.82 11.02
CA ASP A 412 -4.44 1.28 9.80
C ASP A 412 -3.93 0.44 8.65
N PHE A 413 -4.82 -0.28 8.01
CA PHE A 413 -4.54 -1.12 6.86
C PHE A 413 -5.36 -0.64 5.68
N SER A 414 -4.74 -0.46 4.52
CA SER A 414 -5.41 -0.12 3.26
C SER A 414 -4.91 -1.06 2.16
N GLY A 415 -5.83 -1.81 1.57
CA GLY A 415 -5.57 -2.67 0.42
C GLY A 415 -6.26 -2.12 -0.83
N TYR A 416 -5.59 -2.21 -1.97
CA TYR A 416 -6.08 -1.75 -3.26
C TYR A 416 -6.02 -2.90 -4.27
N ILE A 417 -7.15 -3.20 -4.92
CA ILE A 417 -7.31 -4.30 -5.87
C ILE A 417 -7.84 -3.73 -7.18
N GLY A 418 -6.95 -3.59 -8.18
CA GLY A 418 -7.35 -3.20 -9.54
C GLY A 418 -7.83 -4.42 -10.33
N PHE A 419 -9.04 -4.39 -10.87
CA PHE A 419 -9.65 -5.52 -11.57
C PHE A 419 -9.88 -5.26 -13.06
N LEU A 420 -10.32 -4.11 -13.50
CA LEU A 420 -10.38 -3.70 -14.90
C LEU A 420 -9.36 -2.60 -15.16
N ARG A 421 -9.21 -2.15 -16.42
CA ARG A 421 -8.20 -1.13 -16.78
C ARG A 421 -8.26 0.10 -15.87
N ASN A 422 -9.47 0.56 -15.53
CA ASN A 422 -9.71 1.82 -14.82
C ASN A 422 -10.45 1.64 -13.48
N PHE A 423 -10.70 0.41 -13.03
CA PHE A 423 -11.44 0.15 -11.80
C PHE A 423 -10.54 -0.40 -10.70
N ALA A 424 -10.82 0.02 -9.48
CA ALA A 424 -10.18 -0.50 -8.28
C ALA A 424 -11.16 -0.55 -7.11
N VAL A 425 -10.95 -1.51 -6.22
CA VAL A 425 -11.58 -1.54 -4.90
C VAL A 425 -10.52 -1.13 -3.88
N LYS A 426 -10.86 -0.18 -3.01
CA LYS A 426 -10.09 0.14 -1.82
C LYS A 426 -10.81 -0.45 -0.61
N LEU A 427 -10.08 -1.20 0.18
CA LEU A 427 -10.51 -1.73 1.47
C LEU A 427 -9.60 -1.14 2.54
N ARG A 428 -10.17 -0.44 3.52
CA ARG A 428 -9.42 0.08 4.66
C ARG A 428 -10.03 -0.43 5.95
N ASN A 429 -9.17 -0.81 6.89
CA ASN A 429 -9.55 -1.01 8.27
C ASN A 429 -8.62 -0.19 9.17
N SER A 430 -9.20 0.67 9.99
CA SER A 430 -8.48 1.50 10.94
C SER A 430 -9.06 1.30 12.34
N SER A 431 -8.22 0.97 13.30
CA SER A 431 -8.66 0.68 14.65
C SER A 431 -7.70 1.26 15.68
N ARG A 432 -8.25 1.72 16.78
CA ARG A 432 -7.47 2.21 17.90
C ARG A 432 -8.13 1.80 19.21
N PHE A 433 -7.30 1.41 20.16
CA PHE A 433 -7.71 0.93 21.50
C PHE A 433 -6.85 1.62 22.54
N ILE A 434 -7.49 2.20 23.54
CA ILE A 434 -6.84 2.70 24.75
C ILE A 434 -7.18 1.73 25.88
N TYR A 435 -6.18 1.27 26.58
CA TYR A 435 -6.33 0.41 27.76
C TYR A 435 -5.71 1.08 28.98
N SER A 436 -6.51 1.35 29.97
CA SER A 436 -6.10 1.80 31.30
C SER A 436 -7.18 1.41 32.30
N LYS A 437 -6.82 1.29 33.59
CA LYS A 437 -7.81 1.03 34.65
C LYS A 437 -8.85 2.14 34.76
N ARG A 438 -8.43 3.39 34.53
CA ARG A 438 -9.29 4.58 34.47
C ARG A 438 -8.89 5.42 33.27
N ILE A 439 -9.85 5.87 32.49
CA ILE A 439 -9.70 6.72 31.32
C ILE A 439 -10.55 7.97 31.57
N PHE A 440 -9.95 9.15 31.44
CA PHE A 440 -10.61 10.43 31.62
C PHE A 440 -11.17 10.96 30.28
N ASP A 441 -12.09 11.89 30.31
CA ASP A 441 -12.75 12.40 29.09
C ASP A 441 -11.80 13.20 28.17
N ASP A 442 -10.72 13.75 28.71
CA ASP A 442 -9.64 14.38 27.94
C ASP A 442 -8.67 13.38 27.27
N GLU A 443 -8.80 12.08 27.53
CA GLU A 443 -8.08 11.01 26.82
C GLU A 443 -8.89 10.44 25.65
N LEU A 444 -10.16 10.85 25.48
CA LEU A 444 -11.02 10.31 24.43
C LEU A 444 -10.48 10.68 23.04
N MET A 445 -10.63 9.72 22.16
CA MET A 445 -10.41 9.91 20.72
C MET A 445 -11.68 10.47 20.11
N TRP A 446 -11.55 11.47 19.26
CA TRP A 446 -12.66 12.02 18.52
C TRP A 446 -12.61 11.54 17.06
N VAL A 447 -13.67 10.88 16.61
CA VAL A 447 -13.79 10.27 15.28
C VAL A 447 -14.98 10.90 14.56
N GLY A 448 -15.01 10.81 13.24
CA GLY A 448 -16.04 11.40 12.37
C GLY A 448 -15.38 12.27 11.28
N GLY A 449 -16.02 12.39 10.12
CA GLY A 449 -15.57 13.24 9.02
C GLY A 449 -14.87 12.53 7.88
N LEU A 450 -14.28 13.33 6.98
CA LEU A 450 -13.74 12.91 5.69
C LEU A 450 -12.73 11.76 5.76
N ASN A 451 -11.85 11.78 6.76
CA ASN A 451 -10.73 10.84 6.89
C ASN A 451 -11.06 9.60 7.73
N THR A 452 -12.27 9.53 8.29
CA THR A 452 -12.71 8.46 9.19
C THR A 452 -14.04 7.88 8.72
N VAL A 453 -15.14 8.09 9.45
CA VAL A 453 -16.49 7.67 9.04
C VAL A 453 -17.21 8.86 8.43
N ARG A 454 -17.47 8.79 7.13
CA ARG A 454 -18.11 9.87 6.35
C ARG A 454 -19.63 9.86 6.58
N GLY A 455 -20.25 11.04 6.46
CA GLY A 455 -21.66 11.26 6.82
C GLY A 455 -21.88 11.69 8.27
N PHE A 456 -20.79 11.96 8.99
CA PHE A 456 -20.76 12.54 10.35
C PHE A 456 -19.93 13.82 10.35
N ASP A 457 -20.19 14.71 11.30
CA ASP A 457 -19.37 15.89 11.49
C ASP A 457 -17.93 15.52 11.88
N GLU A 458 -16.98 16.40 11.54
CA GLU A 458 -15.59 16.19 11.91
C GLU A 458 -15.45 16.11 13.42
N LEU A 459 -14.74 15.07 13.90
CA LEU A 459 -14.42 14.87 15.32
C LEU A 459 -15.63 14.90 16.24
N SER A 460 -16.79 14.32 15.83
CA SER A 460 -18.06 14.38 16.58
C SER A 460 -18.33 13.17 17.48
N LEU A 461 -17.64 12.04 17.26
CA LEU A 461 -17.90 10.77 17.94
C LEU A 461 -16.77 10.44 18.94
N PRO A 462 -16.98 10.59 20.25
CA PRO A 462 -15.98 10.29 21.27
C PRO A 462 -15.88 8.78 21.54
N ALA A 463 -14.64 8.26 21.62
CA ALA A 463 -14.38 6.84 21.82
C ALA A 463 -13.12 6.57 22.64
N THR A 464 -13.10 5.51 23.43
CA THR A 464 -11.88 4.91 24.01
C THR A 464 -11.35 3.76 23.13
N TYR A 465 -12.22 3.20 22.31
CA TYR A 465 -11.88 2.23 21.29
C TYR A 465 -12.78 2.38 20.08
N TYR A 466 -12.23 2.14 18.91
CA TYR A 466 -13.00 2.01 17.67
C TYR A 466 -12.35 1.02 16.71
N THR A 467 -13.19 0.44 15.86
CA THR A 467 -12.77 -0.25 14.64
C THR A 467 -13.61 0.27 13.49
N LEU A 468 -12.95 0.74 12.45
CA LEU A 468 -13.54 1.39 11.28
C LEU A 468 -13.18 0.62 10.02
N GLY A 469 -14.16 0.19 9.26
CA GLY A 469 -14.01 -0.36 7.91
C GLY A 469 -14.50 0.63 6.87
N ASN A 470 -13.71 0.89 5.83
CA ASN A 470 -14.11 1.68 4.67
C ASN A 470 -13.97 0.82 3.41
N ILE A 471 -14.98 0.84 2.56
CA ILE A 471 -14.99 0.19 1.25
C ILE A 471 -15.29 1.26 0.21
N GLU A 472 -14.45 1.35 -0.82
CA GLU A 472 -14.67 2.25 -1.96
C GLU A 472 -14.56 1.47 -3.26
N LEU A 473 -15.55 1.58 -4.12
CA LEU A 473 -15.48 1.16 -5.52
C LEU A 473 -15.13 2.39 -6.35
N ARG A 474 -13.91 2.40 -6.90
CA ARG A 474 -13.29 3.56 -7.56
C ARG A 474 -13.20 3.34 -9.06
N TYR A 475 -13.58 4.36 -9.83
CA TYR A 475 -13.31 4.48 -11.26
C TYR A 475 -12.26 5.57 -11.47
N LEU A 476 -11.06 5.17 -11.90
CA LEU A 476 -9.93 6.05 -12.13
C LEU A 476 -9.98 6.52 -13.59
N PHE A 477 -10.52 7.70 -13.86
CA PHE A 477 -10.58 8.26 -15.22
C PHE A 477 -9.29 8.96 -15.63
N GLU A 478 -8.43 9.32 -14.66
CA GLU A 478 -7.08 9.81 -14.84
C GLU A 478 -6.13 9.21 -13.79
N ARG A 479 -4.81 9.40 -13.98
CA ARG A 479 -3.78 8.84 -13.10
C ARG A 479 -4.00 9.20 -11.61
N ASN A 480 -4.45 10.43 -11.32
CA ASN A 480 -4.63 10.92 -9.96
C ASN A 480 -6.07 11.40 -9.69
N SER A 481 -7.01 11.12 -10.58
CA SER A 481 -8.42 11.50 -10.45
C SER A 481 -9.31 10.26 -10.43
N ALA A 482 -10.33 10.26 -9.58
CA ALA A 482 -11.26 9.14 -9.46
C ALA A 482 -12.63 9.61 -9.01
N VAL A 483 -13.67 8.90 -9.44
CA VAL A 483 -14.99 8.94 -8.82
C VAL A 483 -15.23 7.62 -8.08
N TYR A 484 -15.96 7.65 -6.99
CA TYR A 484 -16.17 6.45 -6.19
C TYR A 484 -17.49 6.46 -5.43
N VAL A 485 -18.03 5.27 -5.23
CA VAL A 485 -19.06 4.98 -4.23
C VAL A 485 -18.38 4.42 -2.99
N LEU A 486 -18.92 4.76 -1.84
CA LEU A 486 -18.32 4.41 -0.57
C LEU A 486 -19.33 3.87 0.45
N THR A 487 -18.82 3.01 1.31
CA THR A 487 -19.51 2.56 2.51
C THR A 487 -18.51 2.51 3.66
N ASP A 488 -18.87 3.14 4.76
CA ASP A 488 -18.09 3.17 6.00
C ASP A 488 -18.89 2.52 7.12
N ALA A 489 -18.25 1.68 7.90
CA ALA A 489 -18.86 1.05 9.07
C ALA A 489 -17.90 1.16 10.27
N MET A 490 -18.35 1.70 11.37
CA MET A 490 -17.57 1.85 12.58
C MET A 490 -18.29 1.26 13.78
N TYR A 491 -17.56 0.47 14.55
CA TYR A 491 -17.94 0.04 15.88
C TYR A 491 -17.07 0.75 16.90
N PHE A 492 -17.67 1.40 17.89
CA PHE A 492 -16.94 2.23 18.86
C PHE A 492 -17.64 2.28 20.19
N GLY A 493 -16.91 2.69 21.22
CA GLY A 493 -17.49 2.85 22.54
C GLY A 493 -16.58 3.58 23.52
N LYS A 494 -17.18 3.92 24.64
CA LYS A 494 -16.46 4.37 25.83
C LYS A 494 -16.39 3.19 26.81
N LYS A 495 -15.18 2.80 27.22
CA LYS A 495 -14.96 1.80 28.26
C LYS A 495 -14.91 2.53 29.60
N PHE A 496 -15.50 1.95 30.65
CA PHE A 496 -15.48 2.45 32.03
C PHE A 496 -16.49 3.57 32.42
N THR A 497 -17.50 3.83 31.62
CA THR A 497 -18.73 4.45 32.15
C THR A 497 -19.66 3.35 32.65
N ALA A 498 -20.52 3.64 33.64
CA ALA A 498 -21.47 2.68 34.23
C ALA A 498 -22.41 2.03 33.19
N GLU A 499 -22.61 2.71 32.05
CA GLU A 499 -23.18 2.20 30.83
C GLU A 499 -22.08 2.07 29.78
N SER A 500 -21.61 0.85 29.56
CA SER A 500 -20.71 0.50 28.44
C SER A 500 -21.49 0.60 27.13
N ALA A 501 -21.78 1.82 26.68
CA ALA A 501 -22.55 2.07 25.46
C ALA A 501 -21.72 1.63 24.24
N ARG A 502 -22.15 0.53 23.64
CA ARG A 502 -21.64 0.06 22.35
C ARG A 502 -22.39 0.81 21.24
N ASN A 503 -21.66 1.45 20.34
CA ASN A 503 -22.25 2.23 19.29
C ASN A 503 -21.78 1.75 17.91
N TYR A 504 -22.67 1.89 16.94
CA TYR A 504 -22.38 1.65 15.52
C TYR A 504 -22.60 2.95 14.75
N ALA A 505 -21.73 3.26 13.84
CA ALA A 505 -21.88 4.33 12.88
C ALA A 505 -21.72 3.75 11.48
N LEU A 506 -22.69 4.03 10.60
CA LEU A 506 -22.66 3.61 9.21
C LEU A 506 -22.78 4.85 8.32
N GLY A 507 -21.92 4.94 7.31
CA GLY A 507 -21.93 5.98 6.30
C GLY A 507 -22.01 5.39 4.90
N ILE A 508 -22.82 5.97 4.04
CA ILE A 508 -22.86 5.65 2.60
C ILE A 508 -22.78 6.93 1.80
N GLY A 509 -22.14 6.90 0.65
CA GLY A 509 -21.97 8.12 -0.11
C GLY A 509 -21.30 7.94 -1.45
N VAL A 510 -21.05 9.07 -2.08
CA VAL A 510 -20.32 9.19 -3.34
C VAL A 510 -19.25 10.26 -3.20
N GLY A 511 -18.14 10.08 -3.90
CA GLY A 511 -17.05 11.03 -3.86
C GLY A 511 -16.35 11.17 -5.20
N ILE A 512 -15.67 12.30 -5.35
CA ILE A 512 -14.82 12.60 -6.48
C ILE A 512 -13.51 13.20 -5.99
N ASP A 513 -12.40 12.68 -6.50
CA ASP A 513 -11.06 13.23 -6.35
C ASP A 513 -10.61 13.76 -7.72
N LEU A 514 -10.33 15.06 -7.82
CA LEU A 514 -9.92 15.74 -9.04
C LEU A 514 -8.50 16.26 -8.90
N SER A 515 -7.59 15.76 -9.73
CA SER A 515 -6.22 16.27 -9.79
C SER A 515 -6.12 17.41 -10.78
N THR A 516 -5.63 18.55 -10.32
CA THR A 516 -5.38 19.73 -11.12
C THR A 516 -3.91 20.13 -11.00
N PRO A 517 -3.39 21.02 -11.84
CA PRO A 517 -2.05 21.57 -11.66
C PRO A 517 -1.84 22.25 -10.29
N ALA A 518 -2.90 22.79 -9.69
CA ALA A 518 -2.87 23.44 -8.38
C ALA A 518 -2.88 22.44 -7.22
N GLY A 519 -3.43 21.24 -7.40
CA GLY A 519 -3.55 20.23 -6.33
C GLY A 519 -4.69 19.24 -6.57
N ILE A 520 -4.98 18.47 -5.54
CA ILE A 520 -6.10 17.50 -5.55
C ILE A 520 -7.26 18.09 -4.76
N PHE A 521 -8.43 18.15 -5.39
CA PHE A 521 -9.71 18.49 -4.79
C PHE A 521 -10.48 17.21 -4.51
N SER A 522 -10.99 17.06 -3.31
CA SER A 522 -11.87 15.96 -2.91
C SER A 522 -13.21 16.51 -2.48
N LEU A 523 -14.29 16.01 -3.06
CA LEU A 523 -15.66 16.31 -2.67
C LEU A 523 -16.38 15.03 -2.39
N VAL A 524 -16.97 14.90 -1.20
CA VAL A 524 -17.71 13.71 -0.79
C VAL A 524 -19.09 14.11 -0.26
N TYR A 525 -20.12 13.55 -0.84
CA TYR A 525 -21.48 13.60 -0.30
C TYR A 525 -21.79 12.27 0.40
N ALA A 526 -22.13 12.30 1.67
CA ALA A 526 -22.41 11.10 2.45
C ALA A 526 -23.54 11.30 3.46
N ILE A 527 -24.26 10.22 3.72
CA ILE A 527 -25.32 10.15 4.70
C ILE A 527 -24.90 9.15 5.77
N GLY A 528 -24.95 9.57 7.03
CA GLY A 528 -24.62 8.77 8.19
C GLY A 528 -25.84 8.36 9.02
N LYS A 529 -25.74 7.20 9.66
CA LYS A 529 -26.66 6.79 10.73
C LYS A 529 -25.89 6.23 11.91
N GLN A 530 -26.36 6.50 13.11
CA GLN A 530 -25.80 5.98 14.35
C GLN A 530 -26.83 5.07 15.03
N ASN A 531 -26.40 3.89 15.46
CA ASN A 531 -27.21 2.88 16.13
C ASN A 531 -28.50 2.53 15.33
N SER A 532 -29.62 2.45 15.99
CA SER A 532 -30.92 2.13 15.38
C SER A 532 -31.58 3.29 14.63
N ASN A 533 -30.97 4.49 14.62
CA ASN A 533 -31.54 5.62 13.91
C ASN A 533 -31.62 5.33 12.39
N PRO A 534 -32.69 5.73 11.71
CA PRO A 534 -32.79 5.54 10.27
C PRO A 534 -31.82 6.47 9.52
N PHE A 535 -31.48 6.12 8.29
CA PHE A 535 -30.82 7.07 7.39
C PHE A 535 -31.78 8.22 7.07
N SER A 536 -31.29 9.46 7.23
CA SER A 536 -32.05 10.66 6.92
C SER A 536 -31.24 11.56 5.98
N PHE A 537 -31.83 11.95 4.87
CA PHE A 537 -31.23 12.91 3.94
C PHE A 537 -31.01 14.29 4.58
N ASN A 538 -31.81 14.64 5.58
CA ASN A 538 -31.63 15.90 6.32
C ASN A 538 -30.31 15.95 7.10
N ASN A 539 -29.72 14.79 7.40
CA ASN A 539 -28.44 14.68 8.09
C ASN A 539 -27.27 14.41 7.13
N SER A 540 -27.47 14.61 5.83
CA SER A 540 -26.40 14.43 4.86
C SER A 540 -25.28 15.45 5.09
N LYS A 541 -24.03 15.03 4.82
CA LYS A 541 -22.84 15.85 4.96
C LYS A 541 -22.12 15.96 3.62
N ILE A 542 -21.67 17.17 3.34
CA ILE A 542 -20.74 17.45 2.24
C ILE A 542 -19.37 17.67 2.87
N HIS A 543 -18.43 16.80 2.52
CA HIS A 543 -17.05 16.96 2.94
C HIS A 543 -16.24 17.49 1.77
N PHE A 544 -15.48 18.54 2.01
CA PHE A 544 -14.58 19.15 1.04
C PHE A 544 -13.14 19.02 1.53
N GLY A 545 -12.24 18.60 0.65
CA GLY A 545 -10.81 18.54 0.91
C GLY A 545 -10.02 19.13 -0.26
N TYR A 546 -8.96 19.85 0.04
CA TYR A 546 -8.01 20.37 -0.94
C TYR A 546 -6.59 20.14 -0.48
N LYS A 547 -5.72 19.68 -1.40
CA LYS A 547 -4.29 19.52 -1.13
C LYS A 547 -3.47 20.02 -2.32
N GLY A 548 -2.89 21.20 -2.19
CA GLY A 548 -1.94 21.76 -3.16
C GLY A 548 -0.55 21.12 -3.04
N TYR A 549 0.17 20.99 -4.17
CA TYR A 549 1.56 20.52 -4.22
C TYR A 549 2.45 21.55 -4.89
N PHE A 550 3.60 21.84 -4.30
CA PHE A 550 4.57 22.84 -4.77
C PHE A 550 6.02 22.38 -4.62
#